data_17c2aa3a030abd34ee85838c22dae01f
#
_entry.id   17c2aa3a030abd34ee85838c22dae01f
#
_cell.length_a   1.000
_cell.length_b   1.000
_cell.length_c   1.000
_cell.angle_alpha   90.00
_cell.angle_beta   90.00
_cell.angle_gamma   90.00
#
_symmetry.space_group_name_H-M   'P 1'
#
loop_
_entity.id
_entity.type
_entity.pdbx_description
1 polymer ?
#
loop_
_entity_poly.entity_id
_entity_poly.type
_entity_poly.pdbx_seq_one_letter_code
_entity_poly.pdbx_strand_id
1 'polypeptide(L)'
;HLAPWDPTRSEEFFTEAGQLARTRELLALHALDTAVPLVIVDGDEIAGGLDLSNIVRGAFQSAMVGYWLDRGHTGRGLASVALTALLEACRDDFGLHRVQAATLLANHASQSVLTRAGFERIGVAPDYLKIAGRWQDHVLFQRILHD
;
A
#
# COMPACT_ATOMS: atom_id res chain seq x y z
N HIS A 1 -7.78 -13.94 -5.81
CA HIS A 1 -6.55 -14.36 -5.11
C HIS A 1 -6.12 -13.39 -4.02
N LEU A 2 -6.71 -12.20 -3.99
CA LEU A 2 -6.41 -11.18 -2.98
C LEU A 2 -7.23 -11.33 -1.69
N ALA A 3 -8.35 -12.04 -1.73
CA ALA A 3 -9.28 -12.14 -0.60
C ALA A 3 -8.64 -12.52 0.75
N PRO A 4 -7.65 -13.43 0.83
CA PRO A 4 -6.99 -13.75 2.10
C PRO A 4 -6.17 -12.60 2.69
N TRP A 5 -5.82 -11.61 1.88
CA TRP A 5 -4.89 -10.53 2.21
C TRP A 5 -5.58 -9.17 2.38
N ASP A 6 -6.87 -9.09 2.04
CA ASP A 6 -7.63 -7.84 1.99
C ASP A 6 -8.75 -7.80 3.02
N PRO A 7 -9.21 -6.61 3.42
CA PRO A 7 -10.48 -6.45 4.09
C PRO A 7 -11.62 -7.04 3.26
N THR A 8 -12.65 -7.54 3.94
CA THR A 8 -13.86 -8.00 3.24
C THR A 8 -14.51 -6.85 2.49
N ARG A 9 -14.78 -7.04 1.21
CA ARG A 9 -15.40 -6.04 0.34
C ARG A 9 -16.86 -6.40 0.06
N SER A 10 -17.71 -5.38 -0.07
CA SER A 10 -19.10 -5.57 -0.54
C SER A 10 -19.13 -5.96 -2.03
N GLU A 11 -20.25 -6.52 -2.47
CA GLU A 11 -20.43 -6.84 -3.91
C GLU A 11 -20.31 -5.58 -4.78
N GLU A 12 -20.83 -4.45 -4.30
CA GLU A 12 -20.73 -3.16 -4.98
C GLU A 12 -19.30 -2.74 -5.28
N PHE A 13 -18.35 -3.07 -4.41
CA PHE A 13 -16.92 -2.79 -4.62
C PHE A 13 -16.41 -3.33 -5.96
N PHE A 14 -16.92 -4.47 -6.41
CA PHE A 14 -16.50 -5.13 -7.66
C PHE A 14 -17.25 -4.64 -8.89
N THR A 15 -18.12 -3.65 -8.76
CA THR A 15 -18.83 -3.03 -9.88
C THR A 15 -18.08 -1.81 -10.39
N GLU A 16 -18.33 -1.42 -11.65
CA GLU A 16 -17.77 -0.19 -12.22
C GLU A 16 -18.21 1.04 -11.41
N ALA A 17 -19.48 1.12 -11.02
CA ALA A 17 -20.01 2.21 -10.22
C ALA A 17 -19.33 2.29 -8.84
N GLY A 18 -19.12 1.17 -8.18
CA GLY A 18 -18.42 1.09 -6.90
C GLY A 18 -16.97 1.52 -7.00
N GLN A 19 -16.26 1.09 -8.04
CA GLN A 19 -14.87 1.51 -8.29
C GLN A 19 -14.77 3.00 -8.63
N LEU A 20 -15.73 3.54 -9.39
CA LEU A 20 -15.77 4.96 -9.69
C LEU A 20 -15.99 5.80 -8.42
N ALA A 21 -16.92 5.39 -7.57
CA ALA A 21 -17.17 6.06 -6.29
C ALA A 21 -15.93 6.04 -5.39
N ARG A 22 -15.27 4.89 -5.28
CA ARG A 22 -14.03 4.74 -4.52
C ARG A 22 -12.91 5.62 -5.07
N THR A 23 -12.74 5.66 -6.37
CA THR A 23 -11.72 6.50 -7.01
C THR A 23 -11.96 7.99 -6.71
N ARG A 24 -13.21 8.43 -6.77
CA ARG A 24 -13.57 9.81 -6.40
C ARG A 24 -13.26 10.14 -4.93
N GLU A 25 -13.52 9.21 -4.02
CA GLU A 25 -13.17 9.36 -2.61
C GLU A 25 -11.65 9.47 -2.42
N LEU A 26 -10.87 8.61 -3.07
CA LEU A 26 -9.42 8.64 -3.00
C LEU A 26 -8.84 9.94 -3.58
N LEU A 27 -9.39 10.44 -4.67
CA LEU A 27 -8.97 11.72 -5.26
C LEU A 27 -9.33 12.90 -4.35
N ALA A 28 -10.45 12.85 -3.64
CA ALA A 28 -10.79 13.86 -2.65
C ALA A 28 -9.80 13.86 -1.48
N LEU A 29 -9.39 12.69 -0.99
CA LEU A 29 -8.37 12.56 0.04
C LEU A 29 -6.99 13.05 -0.46
N HIS A 30 -6.68 12.80 -1.73
CA HIS A 30 -5.46 13.31 -2.36
C HIS A 30 -5.45 14.85 -2.38
N ALA A 31 -6.57 15.46 -2.73
CA ALA A 31 -6.71 16.93 -2.71
C ALA A 31 -6.52 17.52 -1.29
N LEU A 32 -6.78 16.74 -0.25
CA LEU A 32 -6.55 17.12 1.16
C LEU A 32 -5.16 16.76 1.69
N ASP A 33 -4.26 16.26 0.84
CA ASP A 33 -2.91 15.79 1.21
C ASP A 33 -2.92 14.63 2.23
N THR A 34 -3.92 13.79 2.19
CA THR A 34 -4.04 12.64 3.11
C THR A 34 -3.84 11.28 2.44
N ALA A 35 -3.85 11.24 1.12
CA ALA A 35 -3.62 10.02 0.33
C ALA A 35 -3.01 10.34 -1.03
N VAL A 36 -2.33 9.35 -1.62
CA VAL A 36 -1.86 9.36 -3.01
C VAL A 36 -2.25 8.04 -3.67
N PRO A 37 -3.37 8.00 -4.39
CA PRO A 37 -3.79 6.80 -5.11
C PRO A 37 -3.06 6.70 -6.44
N LEU A 38 -2.46 5.54 -6.70
CA LEU A 38 -1.71 5.27 -7.93
C LEU A 38 -2.12 3.91 -8.49
N VAL A 39 -1.83 3.71 -9.76
CA VAL A 39 -1.94 2.40 -10.41
C VAL A 39 -0.57 1.94 -10.89
N ILE A 40 -0.36 0.63 -10.90
CA ILE A 40 0.81 0.01 -11.52
C ILE A 40 0.41 -0.36 -12.94
N VAL A 41 1.14 0.17 -13.92
CA VAL A 41 0.86 -0.05 -15.35
C VAL A 41 1.97 -0.91 -15.93
N ASP A 42 1.59 -1.92 -16.69
CA ASP A 42 2.48 -2.78 -17.46
C ASP A 42 2.09 -2.68 -18.95
N GLY A 43 2.85 -1.91 -19.73
CA GLY A 43 2.44 -1.55 -21.09
C GLY A 43 1.15 -0.73 -21.07
N ASP A 44 0.10 -1.21 -21.74
CA ASP A 44 -1.22 -0.59 -21.80
C ASP A 44 -2.21 -1.15 -20.75
N GLU A 45 -1.77 -2.07 -19.92
CA GLU A 45 -2.62 -2.74 -18.93
C GLU A 45 -2.38 -2.22 -17.52
N ILE A 46 -3.45 -2.11 -16.75
CA ILE A 46 -3.36 -1.89 -15.31
C ILE A 46 -3.03 -3.23 -14.65
N ALA A 47 -1.84 -3.32 -14.11
CA ALA A 47 -1.32 -4.53 -13.46
C ALA A 47 -1.67 -4.59 -11.96
N GLY A 48 -1.97 -3.47 -11.34
CA GLY A 48 -2.28 -3.41 -9.93
C GLY A 48 -2.49 -2.00 -9.40
N GLY A 49 -2.52 -1.88 -8.09
CA GLY A 49 -2.62 -0.61 -7.38
C GLY A 49 -1.46 -0.42 -6.40
N LEU A 50 -1.14 0.83 -6.15
CA LEU A 50 -0.12 1.26 -5.20
C LEU A 50 -0.56 2.59 -4.63
N ASP A 51 -0.77 2.67 -3.33
CA ASP A 51 -1.25 3.90 -2.72
C ASP A 51 -0.56 4.22 -1.41
N LEU A 52 -0.46 5.51 -1.15
CA LEU A 52 -0.18 6.05 0.17
C LEU A 52 -1.50 6.40 0.83
N SER A 53 -1.59 6.11 2.09
CA SER A 53 -2.72 6.50 2.95
C SER A 53 -2.22 7.03 4.27
N ASN A 54 -3.12 7.66 5.04
CA ASN A 54 -2.81 8.16 6.36
C ASN A 54 -1.54 9.04 6.36
N ILE A 55 -1.45 9.96 5.40
CA ILE A 55 -0.35 10.92 5.36
C ILE A 55 -0.53 11.87 6.54
N VAL A 56 0.46 11.91 7.42
CA VAL A 56 0.49 12.78 8.60
C VAL A 56 1.70 13.68 8.50
N ARG A 57 1.46 14.97 8.50
CA ARG A 57 2.50 16.00 8.45
C ARG A 57 2.99 16.38 9.87
N GLY A 58 3.58 17.54 10.01
CA GLY A 58 4.13 18.02 11.29
C GLY A 58 5.35 17.22 11.72
N ALA A 59 5.42 16.87 12.98
CA ALA A 59 6.55 16.15 13.55
C ALA A 59 6.68 14.69 13.07
N PHE A 60 5.61 14.10 12.52
CA PHE A 60 5.61 12.72 12.10
C PHE A 60 6.09 12.51 10.67
N GLN A 61 5.63 13.33 9.71
CA GLN A 61 5.99 13.27 8.28
C GLN A 61 6.03 11.83 7.75
N SER A 62 4.95 11.10 7.94
CA SER A 62 4.86 9.67 7.67
C SER A 62 3.59 9.31 6.90
N ALA A 63 3.63 8.23 6.17
CA ALA A 63 2.48 7.64 5.48
C ALA A 63 2.54 6.12 5.52
N MET A 64 1.40 5.48 5.27
CA MET A 64 1.30 4.04 5.07
C MET A 64 1.28 3.74 3.56
N VAL A 65 1.96 2.69 3.13
CA VAL A 65 1.88 2.19 1.75
C VAL A 65 1.11 0.88 1.72
N GLY A 66 0.24 0.75 0.73
CA GLY A 66 -0.43 -0.50 0.37
C GLY A 66 -0.30 -0.76 -1.12
N TYR A 67 -0.26 -2.02 -1.53
CA TYR A 67 -0.17 -2.39 -2.94
C TYR A 67 -0.76 -3.76 -3.19
N TRP A 68 -1.18 -3.98 -4.41
CA TRP A 68 -1.65 -5.26 -4.91
C TRP A 68 -1.31 -5.42 -6.38
N LEU A 69 -1.20 -6.66 -6.83
CA LEU A 69 -1.03 -7.00 -8.24
C LEU A 69 -2.12 -7.96 -8.68
N ASP A 70 -2.58 -7.78 -9.92
CA ASP A 70 -3.39 -8.79 -10.59
C ASP A 70 -2.61 -10.11 -10.72
N ARG A 71 -3.34 -11.22 -10.66
CA ARG A 71 -2.73 -12.56 -10.68
C ARG A 71 -1.81 -12.78 -11.89
N GLY A 72 -2.19 -12.27 -13.05
CA GLY A 72 -1.41 -12.42 -14.29
C GLY A 72 -0.11 -11.62 -14.30
N HIS A 73 0.09 -10.71 -13.35
CA HIS A 73 1.24 -9.81 -13.28
C HIS A 73 2.17 -10.10 -12.10
N THR A 74 1.87 -11.13 -11.29
CA THR A 74 2.71 -11.52 -10.16
C THR A 74 3.99 -12.24 -10.62
N GLY A 75 5.02 -12.26 -9.77
CA GLY A 75 6.26 -12.99 -10.00
C GLY A 75 7.22 -12.35 -11.01
N ARG A 76 6.99 -11.10 -11.43
CA ARG A 76 7.80 -10.38 -12.42
C ARG A 76 8.56 -9.19 -11.85
N GLY A 77 8.50 -8.99 -10.54
CA GLY A 77 9.17 -7.88 -9.87
C GLY A 77 8.49 -6.53 -10.00
N LEU A 78 7.27 -6.45 -10.54
CA LEU A 78 6.55 -5.18 -10.75
C LEU A 78 6.27 -4.44 -9.44
N ALA A 79 5.89 -5.13 -8.38
CA ALA A 79 5.65 -4.50 -7.08
C ALA A 79 6.94 -3.86 -6.52
N SER A 80 8.08 -4.54 -6.67
CA SER A 80 9.37 -4.01 -6.21
C SER A 80 9.77 -2.75 -6.97
N VAL A 81 9.61 -2.75 -8.29
CA VAL A 81 9.92 -1.58 -9.14
C VAL A 81 9.00 -0.41 -8.79
N ALA A 82 7.69 -0.66 -8.69
CA ALA A 82 6.70 0.36 -8.37
C ALA A 82 6.95 0.95 -6.96
N LEU A 83 7.22 0.10 -5.98
CA LEU A 83 7.49 0.54 -4.61
C LEU A 83 8.76 1.39 -4.54
N THR A 84 9.82 1.01 -5.23
CA THR A 84 11.07 1.80 -5.30
C THR A 84 10.81 3.18 -5.88
N ALA A 85 10.07 3.27 -6.98
CA ALA A 85 9.72 4.55 -7.60
C ALA A 85 8.86 5.42 -6.66
N LEU A 86 7.91 4.81 -5.95
CA LEU A 86 7.09 5.53 -4.97
C LEU A 86 7.92 6.08 -3.83
N LEU A 87 8.88 5.32 -3.31
CA LEU A 87 9.75 5.77 -2.21
C LEU A 87 10.61 6.98 -2.61
N GLU A 88 11.09 7.01 -3.85
CA GLU A 88 11.78 8.18 -4.41
C GLU A 88 10.86 9.40 -4.45
N ALA A 89 9.63 9.24 -4.95
CA ALA A 89 8.64 10.30 -4.96
C ALA A 89 8.26 10.75 -3.53
N CYS A 90 8.14 9.83 -2.58
CA CYS A 90 7.88 10.16 -1.17
C CYS A 90 8.95 11.07 -0.59
N ARG A 91 10.21 10.80 -0.91
CA ARG A 91 11.34 11.63 -0.46
C ARG A 91 11.38 12.97 -1.20
N ASP A 92 11.33 12.94 -2.52
CA ASP A 92 11.69 14.08 -3.37
C ASP A 92 10.51 15.01 -3.66
N ASP A 93 9.31 14.44 -3.86
CA ASP A 93 8.12 15.21 -4.25
C ASP A 93 7.17 15.47 -3.07
N PHE A 94 7.01 14.51 -2.15
CA PHE A 94 6.08 14.63 -1.03
C PHE A 94 6.74 15.05 0.29
N GLY A 95 8.08 15.04 0.35
CA GLY A 95 8.83 15.49 1.52
C GLY A 95 8.59 14.63 2.77
N LEU A 96 8.28 13.35 2.60
CA LEU A 96 8.05 12.45 3.72
C LEU A 96 9.37 11.97 4.32
N HIS A 97 9.40 11.89 5.64
CA HIS A 97 10.52 11.34 6.39
C HIS A 97 10.48 9.81 6.46
N ARG A 98 9.26 9.24 6.55
CA ARG A 98 9.04 7.81 6.79
C ARG A 98 7.89 7.28 5.95
N VAL A 99 8.04 6.04 5.48
CA VAL A 99 6.95 5.24 4.93
C VAL A 99 6.84 3.96 5.74
N GLN A 100 5.62 3.61 6.13
CA GLN A 100 5.32 2.39 6.89
C GLN A 100 4.50 1.43 6.05
N ALA A 101 4.60 0.15 6.37
CA ALA A 101 3.80 -0.91 5.77
C ALA A 101 3.46 -1.96 6.83
N ALA A 102 2.37 -2.67 6.63
CA ALA A 102 1.96 -3.77 7.49
C ALA A 102 1.59 -4.98 6.64
N THR A 103 1.99 -6.17 7.06
CA THR A 103 1.64 -7.43 6.40
C THR A 103 1.07 -8.41 7.40
N LEU A 104 0.18 -9.30 6.94
CA LEU A 104 -0.15 -10.48 7.71
C LEU A 104 1.11 -11.32 7.97
N LEU A 105 1.15 -12.03 9.09
CA LEU A 105 2.31 -12.85 9.48
C LEU A 105 2.68 -13.89 8.42
N ALA A 106 1.68 -14.43 7.71
CA ALA A 106 1.86 -15.44 6.67
C ALA A 106 2.16 -14.86 5.27
N ASN A 107 2.09 -13.53 5.11
CA ASN A 107 2.32 -12.92 3.79
C ASN A 107 3.80 -12.73 3.50
N HIS A 108 4.50 -13.85 3.32
CA HIS A 108 5.95 -13.85 3.07
C HIS A 108 6.33 -13.18 1.76
N ALA A 109 5.48 -13.23 0.73
CA ALA A 109 5.72 -12.58 -0.55
C ALA A 109 5.82 -11.06 -0.37
N SER A 110 4.87 -10.44 0.33
CA SER A 110 4.89 -9.01 0.62
C SER A 110 6.07 -8.62 1.51
N GLN A 111 6.37 -9.41 2.53
CA GLN A 111 7.53 -9.18 3.40
C GLN A 111 8.84 -9.18 2.61
N SER A 112 8.99 -10.07 1.63
CA SER A 112 10.16 -10.11 0.76
C SER A 112 10.27 -8.85 -0.12
N VAL A 113 9.17 -8.38 -0.68
CA VAL A 113 9.12 -7.14 -1.46
C VAL A 113 9.56 -5.96 -0.61
N LEU A 114 9.02 -5.83 0.60
CA LEU A 114 9.36 -4.75 1.53
C LEU A 114 10.86 -4.80 1.93
N THR A 115 11.37 -5.97 2.26
CA THR A 115 12.78 -6.13 2.64
C THR A 115 13.71 -5.73 1.49
N ARG A 116 13.42 -6.15 0.26
CA ARG A 116 14.19 -5.76 -0.94
C ARG A 116 14.14 -4.25 -1.19
N ALA A 117 13.02 -3.60 -0.88
CA ALA A 117 12.89 -2.15 -0.99
C ALA A 117 13.54 -1.39 0.16
N GLY A 118 14.22 -2.08 1.08
CA GLY A 118 14.96 -1.48 2.17
C GLY A 118 14.13 -1.15 3.42
N PHE A 119 12.94 -1.72 3.54
CA PHE A 119 12.14 -1.60 4.75
C PHE A 119 12.75 -2.44 5.88
N GLU A 120 12.69 -1.91 7.09
CA GLU A 120 13.08 -2.58 8.31
C GLU A 120 11.83 -3.08 9.04
N ARG A 121 11.92 -4.27 9.60
CA ARG A 121 10.89 -4.80 10.49
C ARG A 121 11.00 -4.08 11.85
N ILE A 122 9.88 -3.52 12.34
CA ILE A 122 9.84 -2.84 13.64
C ILE A 122 9.11 -3.63 14.73
N GLY A 123 8.30 -4.60 14.38
CA GLY A 123 7.64 -5.43 15.36
C GLY A 123 6.39 -6.10 14.84
N VAL A 124 5.62 -6.66 15.78
CA VAL A 124 4.31 -7.27 15.52
C VAL A 124 3.26 -6.51 16.33
N ALA A 125 2.18 -6.12 15.66
CA ALA A 125 1.01 -5.50 16.28
C ALA A 125 -0.12 -6.54 16.35
N PRO A 126 -0.57 -6.95 17.57
CA PRO A 126 -1.70 -7.86 17.71
C PRO A 126 -3.01 -7.22 17.25
N ASP A 127 -3.89 -8.00 16.66
CA ASP A 127 -5.24 -7.59 16.25
C ASP A 127 -5.27 -6.24 15.53
N TYR A 128 -4.36 -6.05 14.58
CA TYR A 128 -4.04 -4.74 14.02
C TYR A 128 -5.04 -4.27 12.97
N LEU A 129 -5.38 -5.14 12.02
CA LEU A 129 -6.34 -4.85 10.95
C LEU A 129 -7.32 -5.99 10.77
N LYS A 130 -8.55 -5.62 10.37
CA LYS A 130 -9.59 -6.60 10.05
C LYS A 130 -9.45 -7.05 8.60
N ILE A 131 -8.82 -8.19 8.42
CA ILE A 131 -8.54 -8.81 7.12
C ILE A 131 -9.34 -10.11 7.00
N ALA A 132 -9.96 -10.34 5.85
CA ALA A 132 -10.80 -11.53 5.60
C ALA A 132 -11.86 -11.73 6.71
N GLY A 133 -12.44 -10.63 7.19
CA GLY A 133 -13.54 -10.64 8.17
C GLY A 133 -13.13 -10.80 9.63
N ARG A 134 -11.84 -10.89 9.96
CA ARG A 134 -11.37 -11.03 11.34
C ARG A 134 -10.17 -10.12 11.65
N TRP A 135 -10.06 -9.71 12.90
CA TRP A 135 -8.88 -8.98 13.37
C TRP A 135 -7.67 -9.91 13.35
N GLN A 136 -6.55 -9.45 12.83
CA GLN A 136 -5.36 -10.28 12.66
C GLN A 136 -4.09 -9.51 13.01
N ASP A 137 -3.13 -10.25 13.54
CA ASP A 137 -1.80 -9.74 13.84
C ASP A 137 -1.06 -9.36 12.55
N HIS A 138 -0.28 -8.29 12.60
CA HIS A 138 0.52 -7.82 11.48
C HIS A 138 1.97 -7.62 11.88
N VAL A 139 2.86 -7.92 10.94
CA VAL A 139 4.25 -7.46 11.01
C VAL A 139 4.28 -6.03 10.51
N LEU A 140 4.88 -5.15 11.29
CA LEU A 140 5.05 -3.74 10.93
C LEU A 140 6.45 -3.51 10.37
N PHE A 141 6.49 -2.72 9.30
CA PHE A 141 7.71 -2.33 8.61
C PHE A 141 7.78 -0.81 8.48
N GLN A 142 8.98 -0.29 8.38
CA GLN A 142 9.22 1.11 8.06
C GLN A 142 10.43 1.28 7.15
N ARG A 143 10.42 2.36 6.40
CA ARG A 143 11.61 2.89 5.74
C ARG A 143 11.77 4.36 6.05
N ILE A 144 12.93 4.73 6.59
CA ILE A 144 13.34 6.12 6.79
C ILE A 144 13.94 6.61 5.47
N LEU A 145 13.45 7.73 4.95
CA LEU A 145 13.84 8.27 3.65
C LEU A 145 14.94 9.32 3.75
N HIS A 146 14.92 10.12 4.81
CA HIS A 146 15.92 11.14 5.09
C HIS A 146 15.79 11.62 6.54
N ASP A 147 16.75 12.37 7.01
CA ASP A 147 16.74 12.98 8.34
C ASP A 147 15.73 14.14 8.46
#